data_91542e2fdb152cea838d113541683001
#
_entry.id   91542e2fdb152cea838d113541683001
#
_cell.length_a   1.000
_cell.length_b   1.000
_cell.length_c   1.000
_cell.angle_alpha   90.00
_cell.angle_beta   90.00
_cell.angle_gamma   90.00
#
_symmetry.space_group_name_H-M   'P 1'
#
loop_
_entity.id
_entity.type
_entity.pdbx_description
1 polymer ?
#
loop_
_entity_poly.entity_id
_entity_poly.type
_entity_poly.pdbx_seq_one_letter_code
_entity_poly.pdbx_strand_id
1 'polypeptide(L)'
;MAFDFEKLEVYSKAKIFNKDVSLFLDAVKLSRNKKDQLERAAFSIMLNIAEGSGRFTKPDKKNFYIIARGSAFECVAIFDYLKDRDLVDDELFSRFYNSLEEISKMLYALIRGLNN
;
A
#
# COMPACT_ATOMS: atom_id res chain seq x y z
N MET A 1 4.91 -19.84 -12.28
CA MET A 1 5.10 -19.08 -11.01
C MET A 1 4.68 -19.97 -9.86
N ALA A 2 5.51 -20.06 -8.86
CA ALA A 2 5.26 -20.95 -7.71
C ALA A 2 4.27 -20.35 -6.71
N PHE A 3 4.22 -19.01 -6.61
CA PHE A 3 3.38 -18.33 -5.62
C PHE A 3 2.31 -17.47 -6.30
N ASP A 4 1.08 -17.60 -5.84
CA ASP A 4 -0.07 -16.95 -6.46
C ASP A 4 0.04 -15.42 -6.51
N PHE A 5 0.61 -14.79 -5.48
CA PHE A 5 0.71 -13.33 -5.45
C PHE A 5 1.55 -12.77 -6.60
N GLU A 6 2.47 -13.57 -7.14
CA GLU A 6 3.34 -13.13 -8.24
C GLU A 6 2.56 -12.79 -9.51
N LYS A 7 1.33 -13.30 -9.64
CA LYS A 7 0.45 -13.04 -10.78
C LYS A 7 -0.47 -11.84 -10.56
N LEU A 8 -0.55 -11.33 -9.35
CA LEU A 8 -1.48 -10.25 -9.02
C LEU A 8 -0.89 -8.89 -9.41
N GLU A 9 -1.59 -8.18 -10.28
CA GLU A 9 -1.18 -6.83 -10.68
C GLU A 9 -1.08 -5.89 -9.48
N VAL A 10 -2.01 -5.99 -8.53
CA VAL A 10 -2.00 -5.13 -7.34
C VAL A 10 -0.76 -5.38 -6.49
N TYR A 11 -0.23 -6.61 -6.45
CA TYR A 11 1.02 -6.88 -5.76
C TYR A 11 2.18 -6.14 -6.41
N SER A 12 2.28 -6.20 -7.74
CA SER A 12 3.33 -5.50 -8.48
C SER A 12 3.27 -3.99 -8.25
N LYS A 13 2.07 -3.42 -8.23
CA LYS A 13 1.88 -1.98 -7.96
C LYS A 13 2.27 -1.63 -6.54
N ALA A 14 1.91 -2.45 -5.57
CA ALA A 14 2.30 -2.23 -4.17
C ALA A 14 3.81 -2.31 -3.99
N LYS A 15 4.46 -3.21 -4.71
CA LYS A 15 5.92 -3.36 -4.68
C LYS A 15 6.61 -2.13 -5.25
N ILE A 16 6.13 -1.61 -6.38
CA ILE A 16 6.66 -0.39 -6.98
C ILE A 16 6.44 0.80 -6.04
N PHE A 17 5.25 0.92 -5.45
CA PHE A 17 4.94 1.96 -4.49
C PHE A 17 5.94 1.92 -3.31
N ASN A 18 6.24 0.73 -2.79
CA ASN A 18 7.20 0.57 -1.70
C ASN A 18 8.61 1.03 -2.09
N LYS A 19 9.04 0.74 -3.32
CA LYS A 19 10.34 1.22 -3.81
C LYS A 19 10.37 2.74 -3.86
N ASP A 20 9.30 3.35 -4.37
CA ASP A 20 9.20 4.81 -4.46
C ASP A 20 9.19 5.46 -3.07
N VAL A 21 8.48 4.86 -2.12
CA VAL A 21 8.47 5.33 -0.73
C VAL A 21 9.87 5.24 -0.12
N SER A 22 10.62 4.16 -0.35
CA SER A 22 11.98 4.03 0.16
C SER A 22 12.88 5.16 -0.35
N LEU A 23 12.80 5.48 -1.63
CA LEU A 23 13.57 6.57 -2.21
C LEU A 23 13.18 7.92 -1.60
N PHE A 24 11.89 8.15 -1.40
CA PHE A 24 11.40 9.36 -0.75
C PHE A 24 11.93 9.48 0.68
N LEU A 25 11.89 8.39 1.44
CA LEU A 25 12.34 8.39 2.83
C LEU A 25 13.85 8.61 2.97
N ASP A 26 14.62 8.19 1.97
CA ASP A 26 16.07 8.43 1.97
C ASP A 26 16.41 9.92 1.82
N ALA A 27 15.52 10.70 1.23
CA ALA A 27 15.78 12.10 0.90
C ALA A 27 15.06 13.10 1.82
N VAL A 28 13.97 12.71 2.45
CA VAL A 28 13.12 13.66 3.20
C VAL A 28 13.67 13.90 4.59
N LYS A 29 13.53 15.16 5.06
CA LYS A 29 13.84 15.51 6.45
C LYS A 29 12.62 15.22 7.32
N LEU A 30 12.64 14.06 7.95
CA LEU A 30 11.53 13.59 8.77
C LEU A 30 12.11 12.82 9.96
N SER A 31 11.43 12.86 11.12
CA SER A 31 11.86 12.11 12.29
C SER A 31 11.88 10.61 11.99
N ARG A 32 12.78 9.89 12.67
CA ARG A 32 12.88 8.43 12.51
C ARG A 32 11.53 7.76 12.76
N ASN A 33 10.83 8.21 13.78
CA ASN A 33 9.54 7.63 14.15
C ASN A 33 8.51 7.72 13.03
N LYS A 34 8.43 8.89 12.39
CA LYS A 34 7.50 9.10 11.27
C LYS A 34 7.92 8.35 10.00
N LYS A 35 9.24 8.27 9.75
CA LYS A 35 9.76 7.47 8.64
C LYS A 35 9.39 6.00 8.82
N ASP A 36 9.59 5.47 10.02
CA ASP A 36 9.29 4.07 10.34
C ASP A 36 7.81 3.78 10.17
N GLN A 37 6.95 4.72 10.55
CA GLN A 37 5.51 4.55 10.43
C GLN A 37 5.06 4.47 8.97
N LEU A 38 5.57 5.35 8.11
CA LEU A 38 5.24 5.32 6.70
C LEU A 38 5.79 4.05 6.03
N GLU A 39 7.04 3.71 6.32
CA GLU A 39 7.66 2.50 5.78
C GLU A 39 6.86 1.25 6.16
N ARG A 40 6.47 1.15 7.43
CA ARG A 40 5.69 0.02 7.93
C ARG A 40 4.31 -0.06 7.26
N ALA A 41 3.63 1.07 7.11
CA ALA A 41 2.32 1.10 6.47
C ALA A 41 2.42 0.70 5.00
N ALA A 42 3.39 1.23 4.27
CA ALA A 42 3.61 0.88 2.87
C ALA A 42 3.94 -0.60 2.70
N PHE A 43 4.83 -1.12 3.54
CA PHE A 43 5.25 -2.52 3.50
C PHE A 43 4.09 -3.46 3.83
N SER A 44 3.23 -3.05 4.76
CA SER A 44 2.03 -3.80 5.16
C SER A 44 1.08 -4.02 3.98
N ILE A 45 0.94 -3.05 3.08
CA ILE A 45 0.10 -3.22 1.88
C ILE A 45 0.57 -4.43 1.09
N MET A 46 1.84 -4.45 0.74
CA MET A 46 2.44 -5.49 -0.10
C MET A 46 2.40 -6.86 0.57
N LEU A 47 2.79 -6.93 1.82
CA LEU A 47 2.87 -8.20 2.54
C LEU A 47 1.49 -8.82 2.77
N ASN A 48 0.47 -8.02 3.06
CA ASN A 48 -0.87 -8.54 3.27
C ASN A 48 -1.52 -9.00 1.97
N ILE A 49 -1.19 -8.39 0.84
CA ILE A 49 -1.62 -8.88 -0.47
C ILE A 49 -1.03 -10.26 -0.71
N ALA A 50 0.27 -10.42 -0.49
CA ALA A 50 0.95 -11.69 -0.69
C ALA A 50 0.38 -12.77 0.23
N GLU A 51 0.24 -12.45 1.51
CA GLU A 51 -0.27 -13.39 2.49
C GLU A 51 -1.71 -13.81 2.20
N GLY A 52 -2.57 -12.85 1.85
CA GLY A 52 -3.95 -13.13 1.53
C GLY A 52 -4.10 -14.06 0.33
N SER A 53 -3.26 -13.87 -0.70
CA SER A 53 -3.33 -14.71 -1.89
C SER A 53 -3.01 -16.17 -1.60
N GLY A 54 -2.24 -16.43 -0.55
CA GLY A 54 -1.84 -17.79 -0.16
C GLY A 54 -2.80 -18.47 0.80
N ARG A 55 -3.84 -17.80 1.26
CA ARG A 55 -4.82 -18.43 2.17
C ARG A 55 -5.77 -19.35 1.42
N PHE A 56 -6.27 -20.37 2.11
CA PHE A 56 -7.12 -21.38 1.49
C PHE A 56 -8.59 -21.00 1.40
N THR A 57 -9.10 -20.22 2.35
CA THR A 57 -10.53 -19.89 2.40
C THR A 57 -10.78 -18.44 1.96
N LYS A 58 -11.96 -18.20 1.40
CA LYS A 58 -12.38 -16.85 1.01
C LYS A 58 -12.40 -15.88 2.20
N PRO A 59 -12.94 -16.24 3.37
CA PRO A 59 -12.91 -15.34 4.52
C PRO A 59 -11.50 -14.95 4.94
N ASP A 60 -10.55 -15.89 4.93
CA ASP A 60 -9.16 -15.59 5.26
C ASP A 60 -8.52 -14.67 4.24
N LYS A 61 -8.68 -14.96 2.94
CA LYS A 61 -8.19 -14.07 1.88
C LYS A 61 -8.72 -12.65 2.06
N LYS A 62 -10.02 -12.55 2.25
CA LYS A 62 -10.70 -11.27 2.41
C LYS A 62 -10.12 -10.47 3.57
N ASN A 63 -9.88 -11.13 4.70
CA ASN A 63 -9.33 -10.47 5.89
C ASN A 63 -7.98 -9.78 5.60
N PHE A 64 -7.07 -10.48 4.92
CA PHE A 64 -5.76 -9.91 4.59
C PHE A 64 -5.87 -8.77 3.58
N TYR A 65 -6.75 -8.87 2.60
CA TYR A 65 -6.97 -7.79 1.63
C TYR A 65 -7.58 -6.56 2.29
N ILE A 66 -8.45 -6.74 3.28
CA ILE A 66 -9.01 -5.63 4.06
C ILE A 66 -7.91 -4.92 4.85
N ILE A 67 -7.01 -5.68 5.46
CA ILE A 67 -5.86 -5.10 6.19
C ILE A 67 -4.97 -4.31 5.22
N ALA A 68 -4.67 -4.89 4.06
CA ALA A 68 -3.86 -4.21 3.03
C ALA A 68 -4.49 -2.88 2.62
N ARG A 69 -5.80 -2.87 2.40
CA ARG A 69 -6.52 -1.66 2.00
C ARG A 69 -6.51 -0.61 3.10
N GLY A 70 -6.66 -1.04 4.36
CA GLY A 70 -6.53 -0.14 5.51
C GLY A 70 -5.15 0.50 5.59
N SER A 71 -4.10 -0.27 5.30
CA SER A 71 -2.73 0.23 5.26
C SER A 71 -2.53 1.26 4.14
N ALA A 72 -3.19 1.07 2.99
CA ALA A 72 -3.17 2.06 1.91
C ALA A 72 -3.82 3.37 2.37
N PHE A 73 -4.93 3.30 3.08
CA PHE A 73 -5.59 4.48 3.64
C PHE A 73 -4.68 5.20 4.64
N GLU A 74 -3.97 4.43 5.47
CA GLU A 74 -3.01 5.00 6.41
C GLU A 74 -1.91 5.77 5.67
N CYS A 75 -1.39 5.22 4.57
CA CYS A 75 -0.39 5.91 3.75
C CYS A 75 -0.94 7.23 3.18
N VAL A 76 -2.18 7.25 2.71
CA VAL A 76 -2.80 8.48 2.20
C VAL A 76 -2.84 9.54 3.29
N ALA A 77 -3.26 9.15 4.50
CA ALA A 77 -3.34 10.10 5.62
C ALA A 77 -1.96 10.65 5.99
N ILE A 78 -0.93 9.80 5.98
CA ILE A 78 0.44 10.26 6.26
C ILE A 78 0.89 11.25 5.20
N PHE A 79 0.71 10.96 3.90
CA PHE A 79 1.11 11.88 2.84
C PHE A 79 0.32 13.18 2.87
N ASP A 80 -0.96 13.12 3.23
CA ASP A 80 -1.78 14.32 3.40
C ASP A 80 -1.18 15.23 4.47
N TYR A 81 -0.78 14.65 5.60
CA TYR A 81 -0.10 15.38 6.67
C TYR A 81 1.24 15.97 6.19
N LEU A 82 2.04 15.18 5.48
CA LEU A 82 3.34 15.63 4.99
C LEU A 82 3.20 16.76 3.97
N LYS A 83 2.15 16.75 3.16
CA LYS A 83 1.86 17.83 2.23
C LYS A 83 1.58 19.12 2.97
N ASP A 84 0.78 19.06 4.03
CA ASP A 84 0.47 20.23 4.86
C ASP A 84 1.71 20.79 5.54
N ARG A 85 2.72 19.97 5.77
CA ARG A 85 4.00 20.38 6.37
C ARG A 85 5.04 20.80 5.32
N ASP A 86 4.66 20.85 4.06
CA ASP A 86 5.56 21.17 2.93
C ASP A 86 6.76 20.23 2.84
N LEU A 87 6.57 18.97 3.24
CA LEU A 87 7.62 17.94 3.19
C LEU A 87 7.54 17.06 1.94
N VAL A 88 6.49 17.22 1.16
CA VAL A 88 6.32 16.57 -0.14
C VAL A 88 5.72 17.61 -1.08
N ASP A 89 6.28 17.72 -2.31
CA ASP A 89 5.74 18.67 -3.27
C ASP A 89 4.44 18.14 -3.93
N ASP A 90 3.73 19.03 -4.62
CA ASP A 90 2.42 18.69 -5.20
C ASP A 90 2.52 17.58 -6.25
N GLU A 91 3.58 17.59 -7.05
CA GLU A 91 3.76 16.57 -8.10
C GLU A 91 3.98 15.19 -7.48
N LEU A 92 4.87 15.10 -6.51
CA LEU A 92 5.17 13.83 -5.83
C LEU A 92 3.97 13.35 -5.01
N PHE A 93 3.30 14.29 -4.32
CA PHE A 93 2.08 13.95 -3.59
C PHE A 93 1.03 13.33 -4.54
N SER A 94 0.80 13.93 -5.70
CA SER A 94 -0.16 13.44 -6.68
C SER A 94 0.21 12.04 -7.17
N ARG A 95 1.48 11.77 -7.40
CA ARG A 95 1.94 10.46 -7.83
C ARG A 95 1.65 9.40 -6.77
N PHE A 96 1.98 9.68 -5.51
CA PHE A 96 1.70 8.76 -4.41
C PHE A 96 0.20 8.57 -4.22
N TYR A 97 -0.56 9.66 -4.24
CA TYR A 97 -2.01 9.62 -4.09
C TYR A 97 -2.65 8.74 -5.18
N ASN A 98 -2.26 8.96 -6.44
CA ASN A 98 -2.81 8.20 -7.56
C ASN A 98 -2.47 6.71 -7.46
N SER A 99 -1.24 6.38 -7.05
CA SER A 99 -0.84 4.98 -6.83
C SER A 99 -1.68 4.33 -5.75
N LEU A 100 -1.88 5.01 -4.64
CA LEU A 100 -2.66 4.49 -3.51
C LEU A 100 -4.13 4.36 -3.86
N GLU A 101 -4.68 5.31 -4.61
CA GLU A 101 -6.06 5.21 -5.08
C GLU A 101 -6.27 3.99 -5.96
N GLU A 102 -5.36 3.76 -6.90
CA GLU A 102 -5.42 2.61 -7.79
C GLU A 102 -5.31 1.29 -7.01
N ILE A 103 -4.34 1.20 -6.10
CA ILE A 103 -4.16 0.03 -5.24
C ILE A 103 -5.44 -0.24 -4.43
N SER A 104 -6.01 0.82 -3.85
CA SER A 104 -7.22 0.70 -3.03
C SER A 104 -8.41 0.20 -3.84
N LYS A 105 -8.57 0.70 -5.07
CA LYS A 105 -9.64 0.25 -5.96
C LYS A 105 -9.47 -1.21 -6.38
N MET A 106 -8.24 -1.61 -6.67
CA MET A 106 -7.94 -3.00 -7.03
C MET A 106 -8.21 -3.95 -5.86
N LEU A 107 -7.83 -3.55 -4.65
CA LEU A 107 -8.11 -4.33 -3.44
C LEU A 107 -9.61 -4.42 -3.18
N TYR A 108 -10.32 -3.33 -3.37
CA TYR A 108 -11.78 -3.34 -3.23
C TYR A 108 -12.43 -4.36 -4.18
N ALA A 109 -11.96 -4.39 -5.43
CA ALA A 109 -12.47 -5.34 -6.42
C ALA A 109 -12.18 -6.79 -6.02
N LEU A 110 -10.98 -7.06 -5.49
CA LEU A 110 -10.63 -8.39 -4.99
C LEU A 110 -11.51 -8.80 -3.82
N ILE A 111 -11.71 -7.91 -2.86
CA ILE A 111 -12.55 -8.15 -1.68
C ILE A 111 -13.97 -8.46 -2.11
N ARG A 112 -14.50 -7.64 -3.02
CA ARG A 112 -15.86 -7.80 -3.52
C ARG A 112 -16.04 -9.12 -4.26
N GLY A 113 -15.05 -9.53 -5.04
CA GLY A 113 -15.06 -10.81 -5.76
C GLY A 113 -15.14 -12.01 -4.85
N LEU A 114 -14.63 -11.89 -3.62
CA LEU A 114 -14.67 -12.97 -2.63
C LEU A 114 -16.03 -13.11 -1.94
N ASN A 115 -16.91 -12.14 -2.10
CA ASN A 115 -18.25 -12.19 -1.51
C ASN A 115 -19.25 -13.03 -2.33
N ASN A 116 -18.85 -13.46 -3.54
CA ASN A 116 -19.71 -14.22 -4.44
C ASN A 116 -19.53 -15.74 -4.29
#